data_b84f5d3c14c3feb3b578e373dcf1bbb6
#
_entry.id   b84f5d3c14c3feb3b578e373dcf1bbb6
#
_cell.length_a   1.000
_cell.length_b   1.000
_cell.length_c   1.000
_cell.angle_alpha   90.00
_cell.angle_beta   90.00
_cell.angle_gamma   90.00
#
_symmetry.space_group_name_H-M   'P 1'
#
loop_
_entity.id
_entity.type
_entity.pdbx_description
1 polymer ?
#
loop_
_entity_poly.entity_id
_entity_poly.type
_entity_poly.pdbx_seq_one_letter_code
_entity_poly.pdbx_strand_id
1 'polypeptide(L)'
;KVDTNLNFVDREKKVEEFWKENHIFEKSMENRKEGETYTFYDGPPTANGKPHIGHVLTRVIKDMIPRYRTMKGYMVPRKAGWDTHGLPVELEVEKKLGLDGKEQIEEYGMEPFIKQCKESVWKYKGMWEDFSSTVGFWADMEHPYVTYYDDYIESEWWALKEIWNKKLLYKGFKIVPYCPRCGTPLSCLLYTSDAADDRISVD
;
A
#
# COMPACT_ATOMS: atom_id res chain seq x y z
N LYS A 1 -12.72 5.96 40.48
CA LYS A 1 -13.70 4.88 40.19
C LYS A 1 -13.65 4.62 38.70
N VAL A 2 -13.35 3.43 38.28
CA VAL A 2 -13.35 3.03 36.85
C VAL A 2 -14.82 2.85 36.46
N ASP A 3 -15.20 3.45 35.32
CA ASP A 3 -16.53 3.26 34.76
C ASP A 3 -16.69 1.79 34.34
N THR A 4 -17.78 1.17 34.78
CA THR A 4 -18.09 -0.23 34.46
C THR A 4 -18.81 -0.40 33.12
N ASN A 5 -19.30 0.70 32.54
CA ASN A 5 -19.99 0.74 31.25
C ASN A 5 -19.00 1.24 30.16
N LEU A 6 -18.04 0.38 29.79
CA LEU A 6 -16.99 0.73 28.84
C LEU A 6 -17.46 0.50 27.40
N ASN A 7 -17.75 1.59 26.68
CA ASN A 7 -17.82 1.56 25.24
C ASN A 7 -16.40 1.74 24.67
N PHE A 8 -15.81 0.67 24.17
CA PHE A 8 -14.43 0.69 23.62
C PHE A 8 -14.31 1.60 22.41
N VAL A 9 -15.31 1.61 21.52
CA VAL A 9 -15.32 2.45 20.31
C VAL A 9 -15.27 3.95 20.66
N ASP A 10 -16.09 4.38 21.63
CA ASP A 10 -16.09 5.78 22.04
C ASP A 10 -14.79 6.19 22.73
N ARG A 11 -14.14 5.25 23.42
CA ARG A 11 -12.82 5.51 24.02
C ARG A 11 -11.73 5.62 22.97
N GLU A 12 -11.72 4.76 21.96
CA GLU A 12 -10.78 4.81 20.86
C GLU A 12 -10.90 6.13 20.11
N LYS A 13 -12.10 6.58 19.77
CA LYS A 13 -12.34 7.89 19.13
C LYS A 13 -11.78 9.05 19.93
N LYS A 14 -12.00 9.06 21.25
CA LYS A 14 -11.43 10.10 22.13
C LYS A 14 -9.90 10.09 22.15
N VAL A 15 -9.29 8.92 22.06
CA VAL A 15 -7.83 8.79 21.97
C VAL A 15 -7.33 9.30 20.61
N GLU A 16 -8.01 8.98 19.53
CA GLU A 16 -7.66 9.51 18.18
C GLU A 16 -7.78 11.03 18.11
N GLU A 17 -8.87 11.60 18.67
CA GLU A 17 -9.04 13.06 18.78
C GLU A 17 -7.87 13.68 19.57
N PHE A 18 -7.54 13.11 20.73
CA PHE A 18 -6.42 13.55 21.53
C PHE A 18 -5.09 13.50 20.77
N TRP A 19 -4.84 12.44 19.99
CA TRP A 19 -3.63 12.32 19.18
C TRP A 19 -3.55 13.41 18.11
N LYS A 20 -4.66 13.68 17.42
CA LYS A 20 -4.76 14.73 16.39
C LYS A 20 -4.56 16.13 16.98
N GLU A 21 -5.32 16.47 18.01
CA GLU A 21 -5.26 17.79 18.66
C GLU A 21 -3.87 18.11 19.25
N ASN A 22 -3.18 17.09 19.73
CA ASN A 22 -1.89 17.24 20.39
C ASN A 22 -0.69 16.90 19.49
N HIS A 23 -0.90 16.57 18.21
CA HIS A 23 0.15 16.21 17.26
C HIS A 23 1.08 15.12 17.82
N ILE A 24 0.51 14.05 18.38
CA ILE A 24 1.28 13.04 19.11
C ILE A 24 2.22 12.27 18.19
N PHE A 25 1.80 12.00 16.95
CA PHE A 25 2.63 11.32 15.96
C PHE A 25 3.89 12.16 15.63
N GLU A 26 3.72 13.42 15.28
CA GLU A 26 4.80 14.35 14.95
C GLU A 26 5.74 14.55 16.14
N LYS A 27 5.19 14.77 17.33
CA LYS A 27 5.96 14.87 18.57
C LYS A 27 6.76 13.61 18.88
N SER A 28 6.25 12.44 18.51
CA SER A 28 6.97 11.18 18.71
C SER A 28 8.30 11.12 17.95
N MET A 29 8.38 11.79 16.81
CA MET A 29 9.60 11.95 16.01
C MET A 29 10.44 13.14 16.51
N GLU A 30 9.82 14.29 16.73
CA GLU A 30 10.50 15.50 17.17
C GLU A 30 11.25 15.32 18.50
N ASN A 31 10.63 14.67 19.47
CA ASN A 31 11.25 14.36 20.77
C ASN A 31 12.45 13.42 20.67
N ARG A 32 12.70 12.82 19.51
CA ARG A 32 13.76 11.84 19.25
C ARG A 32 14.65 12.19 18.07
N LYS A 33 14.60 13.44 17.61
CA LYS A 33 15.36 13.89 16.42
C LYS A 33 16.88 13.71 16.55
N GLU A 34 17.40 13.69 17.77
CA GLU A 34 18.81 13.43 18.07
C GLU A 34 19.10 11.91 18.27
N GLY A 35 18.08 11.07 18.21
CA GLY A 35 18.22 9.62 18.35
C GLY A 35 18.66 8.96 17.06
N GLU A 36 19.06 7.69 17.16
CA GLU A 36 19.33 6.87 16.00
C GLU A 36 18.08 6.71 15.14
N THR A 37 18.24 6.87 13.83
CA THR A 37 17.12 6.80 12.89
C THR A 37 16.78 5.36 12.54
N TYR A 38 15.48 5.01 12.64
CA TYR A 38 14.92 3.78 12.14
C TYR A 38 13.83 4.11 11.11
N THR A 39 14.18 4.05 9.83
CA THR A 39 13.25 4.42 8.74
C THR A 39 12.27 3.28 8.46
N PHE A 40 10.99 3.64 8.34
CA PHE A 40 9.92 2.73 7.95
C PHE A 40 9.18 3.24 6.72
N TYR A 41 9.10 2.41 5.69
CA TYR A 41 8.24 2.61 4.53
C TYR A 41 7.11 1.58 4.57
N ASP A 42 5.88 2.04 4.43
CA ASP A 42 4.74 1.12 4.33
C ASP A 42 4.83 0.32 3.02
N GLY A 43 4.63 -1.00 3.07
CA GLY A 43 4.29 -1.78 1.90
C GLY A 43 2.89 -1.37 1.47
N PRO A 44 2.73 -0.69 0.32
CA PRO A 44 1.52 0.06 0.05
C PRO A 44 0.36 -0.89 -0.27
N PRO A 45 -0.87 -0.56 0.16
CA PRO A 45 -2.03 -1.26 -0.33
C PRO A 45 -2.24 -0.96 -1.81
N THR A 46 -2.73 -1.95 -2.56
CA THR A 46 -3.20 -1.73 -3.92
C THR A 46 -4.49 -0.91 -3.85
N ALA A 47 -4.53 0.22 -4.56
CA ALA A 47 -5.64 1.17 -4.50
C ALA A 47 -6.83 0.76 -5.41
N ASN A 48 -7.13 -0.53 -5.51
CA ASN A 48 -8.14 -1.10 -6.41
C ASN A 48 -9.40 -1.60 -5.70
N GLY A 49 -9.46 -1.55 -4.36
CA GLY A 49 -10.61 -2.07 -3.61
C GLY A 49 -10.75 -1.48 -2.21
N LYS A 50 -11.84 -1.87 -1.56
CA LYS A 50 -12.15 -1.46 -0.19
C LYS A 50 -11.25 -2.19 0.82
N PRO A 51 -10.84 -1.55 1.93
CA PRO A 51 -10.19 -2.25 3.02
C PRO A 51 -11.12 -3.31 3.64
N HIS A 52 -10.53 -4.40 4.11
CA HIS A 52 -11.26 -5.49 4.79
C HIS A 52 -10.50 -5.95 6.06
N ILE A 53 -11.11 -6.87 6.82
CA ILE A 53 -10.57 -7.31 8.12
C ILE A 53 -9.13 -7.87 8.04
N GLY A 54 -8.75 -8.52 6.94
CA GLY A 54 -7.38 -9.01 6.73
C GLY A 54 -6.34 -7.89 6.74
N HIS A 55 -6.71 -6.70 6.29
CA HIS A 55 -5.83 -5.52 6.33
C HIS A 55 -5.62 -4.97 7.74
N VAL A 56 -6.55 -5.24 8.70
CA VAL A 56 -6.37 -4.86 10.10
C VAL A 56 -5.13 -5.56 10.67
N LEU A 57 -5.01 -6.87 10.46
CA LEU A 57 -3.88 -7.65 10.95
C LEU A 57 -2.54 -7.12 10.42
N THR A 58 -2.47 -6.86 9.10
CA THR A 58 -1.24 -6.32 8.50
C THR A 58 -0.91 -4.93 9.02
N ARG A 59 -1.91 -4.05 9.18
CA ARG A 59 -1.71 -2.71 9.76
C ARG A 59 -1.20 -2.78 11.20
N VAL A 60 -1.78 -3.64 12.04
CA VAL A 60 -1.36 -3.81 13.43
C VAL A 60 0.08 -4.30 13.52
N ILE A 61 0.46 -5.33 12.74
CA ILE A 61 1.83 -5.86 12.72
C ILE A 61 2.83 -4.80 12.23
N LYS A 62 2.50 -4.09 11.15
CA LYS A 62 3.35 -3.03 10.59
C LYS A 62 3.55 -1.87 11.58
N ASP A 63 2.53 -1.50 12.35
CA ASP A 63 2.60 -0.40 13.31
C ASP A 63 3.33 -0.79 14.61
N MET A 64 3.27 -2.05 15.00
CA MET A 64 3.89 -2.54 16.22
C MET A 64 5.41 -2.31 16.25
N ILE A 65 6.12 -2.62 15.18
CA ILE A 65 7.59 -2.50 15.13
C ILE A 65 8.05 -1.04 15.19
N PRO A 66 7.52 -0.11 14.39
CA PRO A 66 7.83 1.31 14.51
C PRO A 66 7.50 1.89 15.89
N ARG A 67 6.38 1.53 16.51
CA ARG A 67 6.04 1.96 17.88
C ARG A 67 7.03 1.43 18.90
N TYR A 68 7.39 0.16 18.81
CA TYR A 68 8.42 -0.44 19.68
C TYR A 68 9.74 0.30 19.53
N ARG A 69 10.20 0.57 18.32
CA ARG A 69 11.44 1.33 18.06
C ARG A 69 11.36 2.75 18.63
N THR A 70 10.23 3.42 18.45
CA THR A 70 9.97 4.74 19.06
C THR A 70 10.09 4.69 20.58
N MET A 71 9.51 3.69 21.23
CA MET A 71 9.62 3.51 22.69
C MET A 71 11.06 3.20 23.13
N LYS A 72 11.87 2.61 22.27
CA LYS A 72 13.31 2.36 22.53
C LYS A 72 14.19 3.59 22.31
N GLY A 73 13.63 4.73 21.93
CA GLY A 73 14.33 6.00 21.77
C GLY A 73 14.76 6.32 20.34
N TYR A 74 14.41 5.50 19.35
CA TYR A 74 14.71 5.78 17.94
C TYR A 74 13.81 6.90 17.40
N MET A 75 14.39 7.72 16.52
CA MET A 75 13.64 8.59 15.64
C MET A 75 13.12 7.74 14.47
N VAL A 76 11.80 7.62 14.35
CA VAL A 76 11.17 6.68 13.41
C VAL A 76 10.32 7.42 12.39
N PRO A 77 10.91 7.90 11.26
CA PRO A 77 10.12 8.40 10.16
C PRO A 77 9.36 7.25 9.49
N ARG A 78 8.06 7.47 9.30
CA ARG A 78 7.13 6.46 8.78
C ARG A 78 6.42 7.02 7.57
N LYS A 79 6.78 6.52 6.40
CA LYS A 79 6.22 6.98 5.13
C LYS A 79 5.13 6.03 4.66
N ALA A 80 3.94 6.57 4.43
CA ALA A 80 2.87 5.84 3.75
C ALA A 80 3.14 5.73 2.25
N GLY A 81 2.43 4.85 1.57
CA GLY A 81 2.53 4.69 0.13
C GLY A 81 1.25 4.16 -0.48
N TRP A 82 1.17 4.28 -1.81
CA TRP A 82 0.07 3.79 -2.63
C TRP A 82 0.61 2.98 -3.80
N ASP A 83 0.17 1.72 -3.90
CA ASP A 83 0.36 0.90 -5.10
C ASP A 83 -0.76 1.24 -6.09
N THR A 84 -0.40 1.87 -7.19
CA THR A 84 -1.33 2.59 -8.04
C THR A 84 -1.28 2.19 -9.51
N HIS A 85 -0.57 1.13 -9.86
CA HIS A 85 -0.44 0.68 -11.24
C HIS A 85 -0.43 -0.86 -11.35
N GLY A 86 -0.41 -1.33 -12.59
CA GLY A 86 -0.34 -2.74 -12.92
C GLY A 86 -1.70 -3.42 -13.04
N LEU A 87 -1.65 -4.73 -13.23
CA LEU A 87 -2.80 -5.55 -13.59
C LEU A 87 -4.01 -5.43 -12.65
N PRO A 88 -3.87 -5.31 -11.32
CA PRO A 88 -5.03 -5.17 -10.43
C PRO A 88 -5.87 -3.92 -10.72
N VAL A 89 -5.22 -2.80 -11.05
CA VAL A 89 -5.91 -1.55 -11.40
C VAL A 89 -6.55 -1.66 -12.79
N GLU A 90 -5.84 -2.25 -13.75
CA GLU A 90 -6.32 -2.47 -15.11
C GLU A 90 -7.58 -3.34 -15.12
N LEU A 91 -7.59 -4.46 -14.40
CA LEU A 91 -8.75 -5.36 -14.31
C LEU A 91 -9.98 -4.70 -13.69
N GLU A 92 -9.82 -3.82 -12.70
CA GLU A 92 -10.94 -3.06 -12.16
C GLU A 92 -11.53 -2.10 -13.20
N VAL A 93 -10.67 -1.42 -13.94
CA VAL A 93 -11.11 -0.48 -14.98
C VAL A 93 -11.72 -1.21 -16.16
N GLU A 94 -11.16 -2.35 -16.61
CA GLU A 94 -11.77 -3.23 -17.61
C GLU A 94 -13.20 -3.60 -17.20
N LYS A 95 -13.38 -4.09 -15.96
CA LYS A 95 -14.68 -4.47 -15.42
C LYS A 95 -15.66 -3.28 -15.38
N LYS A 96 -15.17 -2.09 -14.98
CA LYS A 96 -15.99 -0.87 -14.93
C LYS A 96 -16.45 -0.42 -16.31
N LEU A 97 -15.60 -0.56 -17.33
CA LEU A 97 -15.87 -0.15 -18.72
C LEU A 97 -16.56 -1.26 -19.54
N GLY A 98 -16.68 -2.47 -19.01
CA GLY A 98 -17.24 -3.63 -19.69
C GLY A 98 -16.33 -4.15 -20.81
N LEU A 99 -15.03 -3.92 -20.71
CA LEU A 99 -14.02 -4.41 -21.66
C LEU A 99 -13.59 -5.84 -21.29
N ASP A 100 -13.23 -6.62 -22.28
CA ASP A 100 -12.71 -7.99 -22.10
C ASP A 100 -11.42 -8.18 -22.85
N GLY A 101 -10.33 -7.91 -22.18
CA GLY A 101 -8.99 -8.17 -22.64
C GLY A 101 -8.35 -7.06 -23.48
N LYS A 102 -7.11 -7.34 -23.87
CA LYS A 102 -6.20 -6.37 -24.44
C LYS A 102 -6.67 -5.74 -25.75
N GLU A 103 -7.27 -6.53 -26.63
CA GLU A 103 -7.75 -6.06 -27.94
C GLU A 103 -8.80 -4.95 -27.79
N GLN A 104 -9.74 -5.14 -26.87
CA GLN A 104 -10.79 -4.13 -26.61
C GLN A 104 -10.23 -2.87 -25.91
N ILE A 105 -9.16 -3.01 -25.09
CA ILE A 105 -8.47 -1.86 -24.52
C ILE A 105 -7.77 -1.06 -25.61
N GLU A 106 -7.14 -1.72 -26.58
CA GLU A 106 -6.49 -1.06 -27.71
C GLU A 106 -7.50 -0.33 -28.59
N GLU A 107 -8.68 -0.92 -28.84
CA GLU A 107 -9.79 -0.29 -29.56
C GLU A 107 -10.39 0.91 -28.81
N TYR A 108 -10.53 0.80 -27.48
CA TYR A 108 -10.98 1.90 -26.62
C TYR A 108 -10.00 3.07 -26.64
N GLY A 109 -8.71 2.78 -26.77
CA GLY A 109 -7.59 3.70 -26.81
C GLY A 109 -6.78 3.69 -25.51
N MET A 110 -5.47 3.58 -25.64
CA MET A 110 -4.55 3.48 -24.49
C MET A 110 -4.57 4.72 -23.61
N GLU A 111 -4.59 5.93 -24.20
CA GLU A 111 -4.57 7.17 -23.43
C GLU A 111 -5.83 7.35 -22.57
N PRO A 112 -7.06 7.23 -23.10
CA PRO A 112 -8.26 7.31 -22.29
C PRO A 112 -8.35 6.18 -21.26
N PHE A 113 -7.86 4.98 -21.55
CA PHE A 113 -7.81 3.88 -20.59
C PHE A 113 -6.87 4.19 -19.43
N ILE A 114 -5.64 4.64 -19.68
CA ILE A 114 -4.68 5.06 -18.65
C ILE A 114 -5.25 6.19 -17.78
N LYS A 115 -5.96 7.15 -18.39
CA LYS A 115 -6.64 8.21 -17.65
C LYS A 115 -7.68 7.64 -16.67
N GLN A 116 -8.49 6.67 -17.10
CA GLN A 116 -9.46 6.00 -16.24
C GLN A 116 -8.76 5.22 -15.11
N CYS A 117 -7.62 4.58 -15.37
CA CYS A 117 -6.81 3.92 -14.35
C CYS A 117 -6.32 4.91 -13.29
N LYS A 118 -5.74 6.04 -13.71
CA LYS A 118 -5.29 7.11 -12.79
C LYS A 118 -6.42 7.72 -11.95
N GLU A 119 -7.60 7.87 -12.51
CA GLU A 119 -8.78 8.35 -11.78
C GLU A 119 -9.32 7.30 -10.80
N SER A 120 -9.28 6.02 -11.18
CA SER A 120 -9.79 4.90 -10.39
C SER A 120 -9.04 4.73 -9.07
N VAL A 121 -7.72 4.86 -9.07
CA VAL A 121 -6.90 4.62 -7.86
C VAL A 121 -7.21 5.58 -6.72
N TRP A 122 -7.69 6.78 -7.01
CA TRP A 122 -8.03 7.77 -5.97
C TRP A 122 -9.43 7.60 -5.39
N LYS A 123 -10.27 6.76 -6.01
CA LYS A 123 -11.64 6.49 -5.54
C LYS A 123 -11.69 5.93 -4.12
N TYR A 124 -10.74 5.09 -3.76
CA TYR A 124 -10.72 4.41 -2.46
C TYR A 124 -9.81 5.08 -1.44
N LYS A 125 -9.04 6.10 -1.82
CA LYS A 125 -8.05 6.76 -0.96
C LYS A 125 -8.64 7.15 0.41
N GLY A 126 -9.74 7.91 0.41
CA GLY A 126 -10.37 8.36 1.65
C GLY A 126 -10.77 7.22 2.57
N MET A 127 -11.35 6.13 2.00
CA MET A 127 -11.70 4.94 2.80
C MET A 127 -10.47 4.27 3.45
N TRP A 128 -9.34 4.25 2.76
CA TRP A 128 -8.09 3.69 3.28
C TRP A 128 -7.47 4.59 4.35
N GLU A 129 -7.56 5.90 4.20
CA GLU A 129 -7.11 6.86 5.21
C GLU A 129 -7.97 6.76 6.48
N ASP A 130 -9.30 6.75 6.35
CA ASP A 130 -10.23 6.56 7.46
C ASP A 130 -10.02 5.21 8.16
N PHE A 131 -9.86 4.14 7.39
CA PHE A 131 -9.54 2.81 7.92
C PHE A 131 -8.23 2.82 8.71
N SER A 132 -7.17 3.43 8.16
CA SER A 132 -5.87 3.50 8.83
C SER A 132 -5.94 4.31 10.12
N SER A 133 -6.71 5.40 10.13
CA SER A 133 -7.00 6.17 11.35
C SER A 133 -7.73 5.33 12.38
N THR A 134 -8.81 4.67 11.98
CA THR A 134 -9.65 3.84 12.87
C THR A 134 -8.88 2.71 13.54
N VAL A 135 -7.92 2.08 12.85
CA VAL A 135 -7.05 1.06 13.46
C VAL A 135 -5.84 1.63 14.18
N GLY A 136 -5.73 2.96 14.28
CA GLY A 136 -4.65 3.66 14.96
C GLY A 136 -3.28 3.51 14.29
N PHE A 137 -3.23 3.27 12.99
CA PHE A 137 -1.99 3.14 12.23
C PHE A 137 -1.30 4.50 12.05
N TRP A 138 -0.06 4.62 12.48
CA TRP A 138 0.73 5.85 12.39
C TRP A 138 1.69 5.82 11.21
N ALA A 139 1.42 6.65 10.20
CA ALA A 139 2.30 6.92 9.07
C ALA A 139 2.02 8.32 8.50
N ASP A 140 2.99 8.91 7.82
CA ASP A 140 2.81 10.16 7.09
C ASP A 140 1.95 9.92 5.84
N MET A 141 0.65 10.15 5.99
CA MET A 141 -0.35 10.05 4.93
C MET A 141 -0.46 11.33 4.09
N GLU A 142 0.13 12.45 4.54
CA GLU A 142 0.09 13.72 3.82
C GLU A 142 1.10 13.74 2.67
N HIS A 143 2.25 13.07 2.88
CA HIS A 143 3.33 13.01 1.89
C HIS A 143 3.66 11.56 1.50
N PRO A 144 2.67 10.77 1.03
CA PRO A 144 2.90 9.39 0.65
C PRO A 144 3.74 9.29 -0.61
N TYR A 145 4.48 8.19 -0.79
CA TYR A 145 4.98 7.85 -2.11
C TYR A 145 3.89 7.19 -2.95
N VAL A 146 3.90 7.43 -4.23
CA VAL A 146 2.90 6.92 -5.19
C VAL A 146 3.62 6.28 -6.35
N THR A 147 3.37 5.00 -6.59
CA THR A 147 4.20 4.19 -7.49
C THR A 147 4.11 4.60 -8.96
N TYR A 148 3.08 5.34 -9.39
CA TYR A 148 3.01 5.86 -10.76
C TYR A 148 3.57 7.28 -10.93
N TYR A 149 4.07 7.93 -9.87
CA TYR A 149 4.71 9.24 -9.97
C TYR A 149 6.11 9.12 -10.57
N ASP A 150 6.50 10.16 -11.31
CA ASP A 150 7.76 10.17 -12.06
C ASP A 150 8.99 10.04 -11.15
N ASP A 151 8.98 10.64 -9.97
CA ASP A 151 10.06 10.57 -8.99
C ASP A 151 10.26 9.14 -8.42
N TYR A 152 9.15 8.40 -8.22
CA TYR A 152 9.23 6.99 -7.85
C TYR A 152 9.78 6.14 -8.99
N ILE A 153 9.27 6.32 -10.21
CA ILE A 153 9.71 5.61 -11.41
C ILE A 153 11.18 5.89 -11.70
N GLU A 154 11.63 7.14 -11.58
CA GLU A 154 13.04 7.52 -11.74
C GLU A 154 13.93 6.81 -10.73
N SER A 155 13.51 6.73 -9.47
CA SER A 155 14.24 6.02 -8.41
C SER A 155 14.34 4.52 -8.70
N GLU A 156 13.29 3.90 -9.21
CA GLU A 156 13.28 2.48 -9.62
C GLU A 156 14.25 2.25 -10.78
N TRP A 157 14.20 3.08 -11.81
CA TRP A 157 15.14 3.01 -12.94
C TRP A 157 16.58 3.23 -12.51
N TRP A 158 16.83 4.12 -11.58
CA TRP A 158 18.16 4.29 -11.00
C TRP A 158 18.65 3.01 -10.32
N ALA A 159 17.81 2.37 -9.49
CA ALA A 159 18.15 1.11 -8.83
C ALA A 159 18.44 -0.01 -9.84
N LEU A 160 17.62 -0.15 -10.88
CA LEU A 160 17.84 -1.11 -11.96
C LEU A 160 19.16 -0.85 -12.71
N LYS A 161 19.48 0.42 -12.97
CA LYS A 161 20.74 0.81 -13.59
C LYS A 161 21.95 0.44 -12.73
N GLU A 162 21.86 0.62 -11.41
CA GLU A 162 22.93 0.22 -10.49
C GLU A 162 23.12 -1.32 -10.47
N ILE A 163 22.03 -2.09 -10.50
CA ILE A 163 22.07 -3.55 -10.61
C ILE A 163 22.69 -3.97 -11.95
N TRP A 164 22.33 -3.30 -13.04
CA TRP A 164 22.91 -3.55 -14.37
C TRP A 164 24.41 -3.27 -14.39
N ASN A 165 24.84 -2.14 -13.84
CA ASN A 165 26.26 -1.75 -13.77
C ASN A 165 27.09 -2.79 -13.00
N LYS A 166 26.50 -3.42 -11.97
CA LYS A 166 27.09 -4.51 -11.20
C LYS A 166 27.05 -5.86 -11.92
N LYS A 167 26.49 -5.93 -13.15
CA LYS A 167 26.31 -7.16 -13.95
C LYS A 167 25.49 -8.26 -13.26
N LEU A 168 24.58 -7.85 -12.37
CA LEU A 168 23.69 -8.75 -11.66
C LEU A 168 22.36 -8.96 -12.40
N LEU A 169 22.05 -8.13 -13.40
CA LEU A 169 20.89 -8.27 -14.26
C LEU A 169 21.29 -9.03 -15.53
N TYR A 170 20.63 -10.14 -15.79
CA TYR A 170 20.89 -10.98 -16.97
C TYR A 170 19.58 -11.49 -17.58
N LYS A 171 19.62 -11.85 -18.86
CA LYS A 171 18.50 -12.47 -19.57
C LYS A 171 18.54 -13.98 -19.34
N GLY A 172 17.46 -14.53 -18.79
CA GLY A 172 17.35 -15.97 -18.51
C GLY A 172 15.98 -16.53 -18.87
N PHE A 173 15.84 -17.84 -18.80
CA PHE A 173 14.59 -18.56 -19.04
C PHE A 173 14.15 -19.27 -17.78
N LYS A 174 12.84 -19.21 -17.47
CA LYS A 174 12.23 -19.93 -16.36
C LYS A 174 10.87 -20.45 -16.80
N ILE A 175 10.55 -21.69 -16.44
CA ILE A 175 9.21 -22.23 -16.61
C ILE A 175 8.34 -21.67 -15.49
N VAL A 176 7.25 -21.03 -15.86
CA VAL A 176 6.28 -20.43 -14.92
C VAL A 176 4.86 -20.72 -15.42
N PRO A 177 3.86 -20.83 -14.52
CA PRO A 177 2.46 -20.81 -14.90
C PRO A 177 2.14 -19.51 -15.66
N TYR A 178 1.24 -19.59 -16.62
CA TYR A 178 0.88 -18.47 -17.49
C TYR A 178 -0.64 -18.30 -17.55
N CYS A 179 -1.12 -17.08 -17.40
CA CYS A 179 -2.52 -16.75 -17.53
C CYS A 179 -2.82 -16.35 -18.99
N PRO A 180 -3.58 -17.15 -19.75
CA PRO A 180 -3.86 -16.83 -21.16
C PRO A 180 -4.77 -15.61 -21.33
N ARG A 181 -5.66 -15.33 -20.36
CA ARG A 181 -6.55 -14.17 -20.39
C ARG A 181 -5.78 -12.84 -20.20
N CYS A 182 -4.93 -12.78 -19.19
CA CYS A 182 -4.16 -11.58 -18.89
C CYS A 182 -2.91 -11.42 -19.76
N GLY A 183 -2.48 -12.48 -20.46
CA GLY A 183 -1.25 -12.47 -21.25
C GLY A 183 0.03 -12.35 -20.41
N THR A 184 -0.01 -12.72 -19.13
CA THR A 184 1.09 -12.52 -18.18
C THR A 184 1.50 -13.82 -17.49
N PRO A 185 2.79 -14.00 -17.15
CA PRO A 185 3.23 -15.08 -16.27
C PRO A 185 2.75 -14.81 -14.84
N LEU A 186 2.35 -15.86 -14.13
CA LEU A 186 2.00 -15.79 -12.74
C LEU A 186 3.27 -15.68 -11.88
N SER A 187 3.25 -14.85 -10.84
CA SER A 187 4.37 -14.75 -9.91
C SER A 187 4.48 -16.01 -9.05
N CYS A 188 5.68 -16.28 -8.51
CA CYS A 188 5.88 -17.44 -7.64
C CYS A 188 5.04 -17.39 -6.36
N LEU A 189 4.63 -16.23 -5.91
CA LEU A 189 3.73 -16.08 -4.76
C LEU A 189 2.34 -16.66 -5.04
N LEU A 190 1.86 -16.62 -6.28
CA LEU A 190 0.55 -17.14 -6.66
C LEU A 190 0.47 -18.68 -6.72
N TYR A 191 1.60 -19.37 -6.83
CA TYR A 191 1.62 -20.84 -6.86
C TYR A 191 2.43 -21.48 -5.72
N THR A 192 2.99 -20.65 -4.82
CA THR A 192 3.68 -21.12 -3.61
C THR A 192 2.97 -20.71 -2.32
N SER A 193 2.10 -19.69 -2.35
CA SER A 193 1.21 -19.37 -1.26
C SER A 193 0.05 -20.38 -1.23
N ASP A 194 -0.42 -20.69 -0.02
CA ASP A 194 -1.61 -21.51 0.17
C ASP A 194 -2.78 -20.83 -0.54
N ALA A 195 -3.43 -21.53 -1.46
CA ALA A 195 -4.55 -21.02 -2.26
C ALA A 195 -5.75 -20.49 -1.44
N ALA A 196 -5.70 -20.59 -0.11
CA ALA A 196 -6.67 -20.00 0.80
C ALA A 196 -6.52 -18.47 0.92
N ASP A 197 -5.30 -17.93 0.80
CA ASP A 197 -5.06 -16.48 0.89
C ASP A 197 -5.42 -15.74 -0.41
N ASP A 198 -5.32 -16.41 -1.55
CA ASP A 198 -5.63 -15.80 -2.86
C ASP A 198 -7.14 -15.79 -3.20
N ARG A 199 -7.95 -16.61 -2.51
CA ARG A 199 -9.41 -16.66 -2.72
C ARG A 199 -10.17 -15.47 -2.13
N ILE A 200 -9.55 -14.69 -1.27
CA ILE A 200 -10.16 -13.50 -0.64
C ILE A 200 -10.11 -12.28 -1.57
N SER A 201 -9.33 -12.33 -2.64
CA SER A 201 -9.18 -11.22 -3.59
C SER A 201 -9.98 -11.37 -4.90
N VAL A 202 -10.84 -12.37 -5.04
CA VAL A 202 -11.52 -12.68 -6.32
C VAL A 202 -13.07 -12.66 -6.23
N ASP A 203 -13.65 -12.17 -5.14
CA ASP A 203 -15.10 -11.93 -5.06
C ASP A 203 -15.45 -10.44 -4.91
#